data_8ab5cee1eb49f794e134152e8f252534
#
_entry.id   8ab5cee1eb49f794e134152e8f252534
#
_cell.length_a   1.000
_cell.length_b   1.000
_cell.length_c   1.000
_cell.angle_alpha   90.00
_cell.angle_beta   90.00
_cell.angle_gamma   90.00
#
_symmetry.space_group_name_H-M   'P 1'
#
loop_
_entity.id
_entity.type
_entity.pdbx_description
1 polymer ?
#
loop_
_entity_poly.entity_id
_entity_poly.type
_entity_poly.pdbx_seq_one_letter_code
_entity_poly.pdbx_strand_id
1 'polypeptide(L)'
;CGYNECMSKIGFGIDVGGSGIKGARVDLETGEFVGDRIKILTPKPATTDAVAETIVAILNQAEWDGPVGITLPSVVKNQHAHTAANIDPSWVNTDLTELFSRHLPERRVHVLNDADAAGLAEVKFGHPDASHGSVIMLTFGTGIGSAFFQDGVLFPNTELGHLAFKNSEVEKYASSAVKDNEELSYTQWAKRVSKVLTEFERLFWPSLFIAGGGISRKSEKWIPKLTSTTPVVAAELRNRAGIVGAAMAVEQGLLP
;
A
#
# COMPACT_ATOMS: atom_id res chain seq x y z
N CYS A 1 11.02 -14.04 40.20
CA CYS A 1 10.77 -14.32 38.77
C CYS A 1 9.45 -13.65 38.41
N GLY A 2 9.51 -12.42 37.87
CA GLY A 2 8.34 -11.71 37.33
C GLY A 2 8.15 -12.15 35.88
N TYR A 3 7.00 -12.73 35.58
CA TYR A 3 6.52 -12.85 34.19
C TYR A 3 6.22 -11.44 33.70
N ASN A 4 7.14 -10.83 32.95
CA ASN A 4 6.78 -9.81 31.99
C ASN A 4 5.96 -10.52 30.88
N GLU A 5 4.63 -10.54 31.00
CA GLU A 5 3.78 -10.73 29.84
C GLU A 5 4.18 -9.63 28.87
N CYS A 6 4.84 -10.00 27.80
CA CYS A 6 5.08 -9.14 26.65
C CYS A 6 3.69 -8.87 26.07
N MET A 7 3.03 -7.78 26.53
CA MET A 7 1.77 -7.35 25.91
C MET A 7 2.09 -6.99 24.49
N SER A 8 1.59 -7.76 23.53
CA SER A 8 1.75 -7.48 22.11
C SER A 8 1.30 -6.04 21.83
N LYS A 9 2.14 -5.30 21.14
CA LYS A 9 1.83 -3.91 20.81
C LYS A 9 0.78 -3.90 19.70
N ILE A 10 -0.45 -3.50 20.04
CA ILE A 10 -1.57 -3.45 19.10
C ILE A 10 -1.65 -2.05 18.48
N GLY A 11 -1.68 -1.98 17.15
CA GLY A 11 -1.96 -0.77 16.38
C GLY A 11 -3.29 -0.88 15.62
N PHE A 12 -3.74 0.20 15.01
CA PHE A 12 -4.91 0.21 14.13
C PHE A 12 -4.56 0.82 12.78
N GLY A 13 -4.86 0.08 11.73
CA GLY A 13 -4.68 0.54 10.35
C GLY A 13 -5.99 0.60 9.59
N ILE A 14 -6.07 1.57 8.68
CA ILE A 14 -7.20 1.77 7.76
C ILE A 14 -6.67 1.85 6.34
N ASP A 15 -7.30 1.09 5.45
CA ASP A 15 -7.05 1.07 4.01
C ASP A 15 -8.25 1.71 3.28
N VAL A 16 -8.04 2.89 2.70
CA VAL A 16 -9.05 3.63 1.91
C VAL A 16 -8.93 3.21 0.45
N GLY A 17 -9.82 2.33 0.03
CA GLY A 17 -9.88 1.89 -1.37
C GLY A 17 -11.12 2.41 -2.10
N GLY A 18 -11.09 2.43 -3.43
CA GLY A 18 -12.20 2.93 -4.27
C GLY A 18 -13.52 2.15 -4.14
N SER A 19 -13.51 0.90 -3.66
CA SER A 19 -14.71 0.06 -3.48
C SER A 19 -15.09 -0.20 -2.03
N GLY A 20 -14.23 0.17 -1.07
CA GLY A 20 -14.48 -0.05 0.35
C GLY A 20 -13.32 0.40 1.20
N ILE A 21 -13.66 0.96 2.34
CA ILE A 21 -12.74 1.36 3.41
C ILE A 21 -12.69 0.22 4.41
N LYS A 22 -11.50 -0.18 4.80
CA LYS A 22 -11.29 -1.35 5.67
C LYS A 22 -10.38 -0.97 6.82
N GLY A 23 -10.68 -1.44 8.01
CA GLY A 23 -9.86 -1.22 9.19
C GLY A 23 -9.74 -2.48 10.03
N ALA A 24 -8.62 -2.63 10.73
CA ALA A 24 -8.41 -3.72 11.67
C ALA A 24 -7.39 -3.34 12.75
N ARG A 25 -7.50 -3.98 13.90
CA ARG A 25 -6.44 -4.05 14.89
C ARG A 25 -5.34 -4.98 14.37
N VAL A 26 -4.10 -4.59 14.56
CA VAL A 26 -2.91 -5.31 14.09
C VAL A 26 -1.99 -5.56 15.25
N ASP A 27 -1.58 -6.79 15.41
CA ASP A 27 -0.42 -7.13 16.24
C ASP A 27 0.85 -6.71 15.50
N LEU A 28 1.57 -5.72 16.03
CA LEU A 28 2.73 -5.12 15.37
C LEU A 28 4.01 -5.95 15.48
N GLU A 29 3.98 -7.05 16.23
CA GLU A 29 5.08 -8.01 16.30
C GLU A 29 4.97 -9.08 15.22
N THR A 30 3.73 -9.48 14.89
CA THR A 30 3.45 -10.58 13.94
C THR A 30 2.88 -10.13 12.61
N GLY A 31 2.31 -8.91 12.53
CA GLY A 31 1.58 -8.43 11.36
C GLY A 31 0.21 -9.09 11.15
N GLU A 32 -0.28 -9.85 12.14
CA GLU A 32 -1.58 -10.50 12.07
C GLU A 32 -2.70 -9.57 12.58
N PHE A 33 -3.92 -9.80 12.10
CA PHE A 33 -5.08 -9.08 12.62
C PHE A 33 -5.50 -9.62 13.98
N VAL A 34 -5.86 -8.72 14.89
CA VAL A 34 -6.44 -9.04 16.19
C VAL A 34 -7.94 -8.82 16.11
N GLY A 35 -8.69 -9.91 16.01
CA GLY A 35 -10.13 -9.89 15.77
C GLY A 35 -10.50 -9.69 14.29
N ASP A 36 -11.74 -9.26 14.06
CA ASP A 36 -12.29 -9.14 12.72
C ASP A 36 -11.88 -7.85 12.01
N ARG A 37 -11.68 -7.95 10.70
CA ARG A 37 -11.53 -6.79 9.83
C ARG A 37 -12.90 -6.19 9.51
N ILE A 38 -13.10 -4.92 9.84
CA ILE A 38 -14.29 -4.17 9.49
C ILE A 38 -14.16 -3.65 8.05
N LYS A 39 -15.26 -3.68 7.31
CA LYS A 39 -15.35 -3.12 5.95
C LYS A 39 -16.65 -2.35 5.80
N ILE A 40 -16.54 -1.08 5.39
CA ILE A 40 -17.66 -0.25 4.95
C ILE A 40 -17.43 0.12 3.47
N LEU A 41 -18.50 0.20 2.69
CA LEU A 41 -18.41 0.61 1.29
C LEU A 41 -17.91 2.07 1.22
N THR A 42 -17.04 2.35 0.27
CA THR A 42 -16.60 3.72 0.01
C THR A 42 -17.79 4.57 -0.42
N PRO A 43 -18.02 5.72 0.23
CA PRO A 43 -19.12 6.61 -0.12
C PRO A 43 -18.99 7.11 -1.58
N LYS A 44 -20.12 7.49 -2.17
CA LYS A 44 -20.17 8.05 -3.53
C LYS A 44 -21.00 9.34 -3.51
N PRO A 45 -20.38 10.50 -3.73
CA PRO A 45 -18.93 10.72 -4.00
C PRO A 45 -18.05 10.43 -2.78
N ALA A 46 -16.79 10.06 -3.02
CA ALA A 46 -15.79 9.76 -1.99
C ALA A 46 -15.06 11.04 -1.56
N THR A 47 -15.84 12.05 -1.12
CA THR A 47 -15.28 13.33 -0.65
C THR A 47 -14.47 13.16 0.63
N THR A 48 -13.65 14.13 0.96
CA THR A 48 -12.81 14.12 2.17
C THR A 48 -13.61 13.88 3.45
N ASP A 49 -14.69 14.65 3.65
CA ASP A 49 -15.52 14.51 4.85
C ASP A 49 -16.30 13.18 4.88
N ALA A 50 -16.89 12.74 3.76
CA ALA A 50 -17.63 11.47 3.70
C ALA A 50 -16.74 10.25 4.00
N VAL A 51 -15.47 10.27 3.53
CA VAL A 51 -14.49 9.23 3.87
C VAL A 51 -14.06 9.34 5.33
N ALA A 52 -13.81 10.53 5.85
CA ALA A 52 -13.46 10.73 7.25
C ALA A 52 -14.58 10.25 8.20
N GLU A 53 -15.85 10.55 7.90
CA GLU A 53 -17.01 10.03 8.64
C GLU A 53 -17.08 8.49 8.60
N THR A 54 -16.77 7.90 7.44
CA THR A 54 -16.71 6.44 7.30
C THR A 54 -15.59 5.83 8.15
N ILE A 55 -14.45 6.51 8.24
CA ILE A 55 -13.33 6.11 9.11
C ILE A 55 -13.76 6.17 10.58
N VAL A 56 -14.43 7.25 11.00
CA VAL A 56 -15.00 7.37 12.37
C VAL A 56 -15.96 6.21 12.66
N ALA A 57 -16.83 5.85 11.72
CA ALA A 57 -17.74 4.72 11.89
C ALA A 57 -17.01 3.38 12.07
N ILE A 58 -15.92 3.14 11.32
CA ILE A 58 -15.07 1.95 11.49
C ILE A 58 -14.44 1.93 12.89
N LEU A 59 -13.88 3.05 13.35
CA LEU A 59 -13.24 3.14 14.67
C LEU A 59 -14.23 2.94 15.81
N ASN A 60 -15.43 3.49 15.68
CA ASN A 60 -16.51 3.28 16.65
C ASN A 60 -16.96 1.81 16.69
N GLN A 61 -17.14 1.18 15.53
CA GLN A 61 -17.46 -0.26 15.45
C GLN A 61 -16.35 -1.13 16.01
N ALA A 62 -15.09 -0.71 15.87
CA ALA A 62 -13.93 -1.39 16.42
C ALA A 62 -13.74 -1.10 17.92
N GLU A 63 -14.48 -0.17 18.52
CA GLU A 63 -14.24 0.33 19.88
C GLU A 63 -12.75 0.68 20.07
N TRP A 64 -12.19 1.45 19.11
CA TRP A 64 -10.79 1.85 19.11
C TRP A 64 -10.64 3.33 19.39
N ASP A 65 -9.85 3.68 20.38
CA ASP A 65 -9.58 5.05 20.83
C ASP A 65 -8.10 5.48 20.71
N GLY A 66 -7.23 4.56 20.31
CA GLY A 66 -5.80 4.80 20.15
C GLY A 66 -5.42 5.50 18.84
N PRO A 67 -4.08 5.58 18.54
CA PRO A 67 -3.55 6.11 17.29
C PRO A 67 -4.05 5.35 16.07
N VAL A 68 -4.14 6.04 14.90
CA VAL A 68 -4.68 5.46 13.67
C VAL A 68 -3.76 5.77 12.50
N GLY A 69 -3.31 4.72 11.80
CA GLY A 69 -2.67 4.85 10.50
C GLY A 69 -3.69 4.71 9.38
N ILE A 70 -3.62 5.57 8.36
CA ILE A 70 -4.56 5.58 7.24
C ILE A 70 -3.79 5.54 5.92
N THR A 71 -4.21 4.68 4.98
CA THR A 71 -3.69 4.76 3.62
C THR A 71 -4.65 5.49 2.71
N LEU A 72 -4.10 6.26 1.78
CA LEU A 72 -4.83 6.88 0.68
C LEU A 72 -4.19 6.50 -0.66
N PRO A 73 -4.97 6.33 -1.73
CA PRO A 73 -4.45 6.23 -3.09
C PRO A 73 -4.06 7.63 -3.60
N SER A 74 -3.06 8.21 -2.98
CA SER A 74 -2.58 9.58 -3.19
C SER A 74 -1.11 9.68 -2.83
N VAL A 75 -0.38 10.56 -3.50
CA VAL A 75 0.90 11.07 -2.99
C VAL A 75 0.62 11.86 -1.73
N VAL A 76 1.19 11.43 -0.61
CA VAL A 76 1.06 12.12 0.70
C VAL A 76 2.41 12.65 1.11
N LYS A 77 2.54 13.97 1.20
CA LYS A 77 3.79 14.62 1.61
C LYS A 77 3.50 15.66 2.69
N ASN A 78 4.24 15.61 3.79
CA ASN A 78 4.02 16.49 4.94
C ASN A 78 2.56 16.51 5.39
N GLN A 79 1.90 15.36 5.40
CA GLN A 79 0.47 15.19 5.71
C GLN A 79 -0.48 16.04 4.83
N HIS A 80 -0.10 16.27 3.57
CA HIS A 80 -0.99 16.82 2.54
C HIS A 80 -1.17 15.79 1.42
N ALA A 81 -2.40 15.59 0.97
CA ALA A 81 -2.71 14.79 -0.20
C ALA A 81 -2.50 15.63 -1.47
N HIS A 82 -1.59 15.19 -2.35
CA HIS A 82 -1.22 15.95 -3.56
C HIS A 82 -1.91 15.45 -4.83
N THR A 83 -2.35 14.19 -4.83
CA THR A 83 -3.03 13.57 -5.97
C THR A 83 -4.33 12.91 -5.53
N ALA A 84 -5.14 12.49 -6.48
CA ALA A 84 -6.39 11.75 -6.22
C ALA A 84 -6.54 10.64 -7.26
N ALA A 85 -5.97 9.48 -6.98
CA ALA A 85 -6.08 8.31 -7.85
C ALA A 85 -7.31 7.47 -7.44
N ASN A 86 -8.33 7.43 -8.32
CA ASN A 86 -9.56 6.64 -8.09
C ASN A 86 -10.40 7.06 -6.85
N ILE A 87 -10.22 8.28 -6.35
CA ILE A 87 -11.04 8.93 -5.32
C ILE A 87 -11.49 10.31 -5.81
N ASP A 88 -12.30 11.00 -5.00
CA ASP A 88 -12.85 12.31 -5.37
C ASP A 88 -11.74 13.38 -5.54
N PRO A 89 -11.82 14.27 -6.56
CA PRO A 89 -10.83 15.33 -6.76
C PRO A 89 -10.68 16.30 -5.58
N SER A 90 -11.65 16.36 -4.65
CA SER A 90 -11.55 17.20 -3.43
C SER A 90 -10.37 16.84 -2.54
N TRP A 91 -9.77 15.67 -2.71
CA TRP A 91 -8.58 15.26 -1.97
C TRP A 91 -7.31 16.05 -2.37
N VAL A 92 -7.26 16.58 -3.60
CA VAL A 92 -6.07 17.30 -4.08
C VAL A 92 -5.82 18.56 -3.26
N ASN A 93 -4.61 18.67 -2.70
CA ASN A 93 -4.15 19.74 -1.81
C ASN A 93 -4.87 19.79 -0.44
N THR A 94 -5.49 18.71 -0.01
CA THR A 94 -6.11 18.62 1.33
C THR A 94 -5.04 18.53 2.40
N ASP A 95 -5.13 19.40 3.42
CA ASP A 95 -4.40 19.26 4.69
C ASP A 95 -5.08 18.14 5.51
N LEU A 96 -4.39 17.00 5.61
CA LEU A 96 -4.90 15.81 6.29
C LEU A 96 -4.85 15.96 7.81
N THR A 97 -3.95 16.79 8.32
CA THR A 97 -3.90 17.10 9.75
C THR A 97 -5.13 17.89 10.16
N GLU A 98 -5.47 18.94 9.39
CA GLU A 98 -6.68 19.73 9.63
C GLU A 98 -7.95 18.86 9.47
N LEU A 99 -8.05 18.08 8.38
CA LEU A 99 -9.19 17.22 8.13
C LEU A 99 -9.44 16.26 9.30
N PHE A 100 -8.42 15.50 9.69
CA PHE A 100 -8.59 14.49 10.73
C PHE A 100 -8.66 15.07 12.14
N SER A 101 -8.12 16.26 12.40
CA SER A 101 -8.34 16.93 13.70
C SER A 101 -9.80 17.31 13.94
N ARG A 102 -10.56 17.60 12.88
CA ARG A 102 -12.00 17.89 12.97
C ARG A 102 -12.84 16.65 13.25
N HIS A 103 -12.47 15.51 12.63
CA HIS A 103 -13.26 14.27 12.72
C HIS A 103 -12.81 13.33 13.84
N LEU A 104 -11.52 13.39 14.21
CA LEU A 104 -10.87 12.54 15.21
C LEU A 104 -10.07 13.41 16.19
N PRO A 105 -10.73 14.32 16.94
CA PRO A 105 -10.02 15.19 17.87
C PRO A 105 -9.23 14.37 18.89
N GLU A 106 -8.07 14.88 19.29
CA GLU A 106 -7.17 14.28 20.28
C GLU A 106 -6.50 12.95 19.85
N ARG A 107 -6.79 12.44 18.64
CA ARG A 107 -6.16 11.22 18.12
C ARG A 107 -4.94 11.54 17.27
N ARG A 108 -3.88 10.78 17.46
CA ARG A 108 -2.75 10.80 16.54
C ARG A 108 -3.11 10.03 15.28
N VAL A 109 -3.16 10.74 14.16
CA VAL A 109 -3.45 10.18 12.83
C VAL A 109 -2.25 10.40 11.93
N HIS A 110 -1.75 9.35 11.28
CA HIS A 110 -0.77 9.45 10.22
C HIS A 110 -1.33 8.88 8.94
N VAL A 111 -1.14 9.62 7.86
CA VAL A 111 -1.62 9.22 6.54
C VAL A 111 -0.45 9.02 5.61
N LEU A 112 -0.51 7.97 4.78
CA LEU A 112 0.52 7.66 3.80
C LEU A 112 -0.08 7.06 2.53
N ASN A 113 0.73 6.99 1.48
CA ASN A 113 0.36 6.32 0.23
C ASN A 113 0.07 4.82 0.46
N ASP A 114 -0.88 4.26 -0.28
CA ASP A 114 -1.33 2.86 -0.14
C ASP A 114 -0.25 1.83 -0.54
N ALA A 115 0.54 2.12 -1.58
CA ALA A 115 1.65 1.26 -1.99
C ALA A 115 2.81 1.33 -0.98
N ASP A 116 3.12 2.52 -0.44
CA ASP A 116 4.13 2.70 0.61
C ASP A 116 3.77 1.90 1.86
N ALA A 117 2.50 1.99 2.30
CA ALA A 117 2.02 1.20 3.44
C ALA A 117 2.13 -0.30 3.17
N ALA A 118 1.68 -0.76 2.01
CA ALA A 118 1.81 -2.17 1.66
C ALA A 118 3.28 -2.62 1.64
N GLY A 119 4.17 -1.79 1.13
CA GLY A 119 5.60 -2.03 1.13
C GLY A 119 6.20 -2.14 2.51
N LEU A 120 5.86 -1.24 3.45
CA LEU A 120 6.30 -1.30 4.85
C LEU A 120 5.97 -2.66 5.49
N ALA A 121 4.75 -3.14 5.27
CA ALA A 121 4.32 -4.43 5.80
C ALA A 121 5.08 -5.60 5.17
N GLU A 122 5.25 -5.60 3.85
CA GLU A 122 5.96 -6.67 3.12
C GLU A 122 7.45 -6.72 3.44
N VAL A 123 8.10 -5.56 3.65
CA VAL A 123 9.50 -5.49 4.08
C VAL A 123 9.68 -6.04 5.49
N LYS A 124 8.71 -5.84 6.38
CA LYS A 124 8.80 -6.29 7.77
C LYS A 124 8.38 -7.75 7.96
N PHE A 125 7.33 -8.20 7.29
CA PHE A 125 6.66 -9.48 7.55
C PHE A 125 6.58 -10.41 6.34
N GLY A 126 7.03 -9.96 5.16
CA GLY A 126 7.06 -10.75 3.94
C GLY A 126 8.38 -11.48 3.74
N HIS A 127 8.87 -11.47 2.51
CA HIS A 127 10.07 -12.21 2.14
C HIS A 127 11.32 -11.76 2.93
N PRO A 128 12.14 -12.69 3.47
CA PRO A 128 13.30 -12.35 4.32
C PRO A 128 14.29 -11.37 3.70
N ASP A 129 14.52 -11.47 2.38
CA ASP A 129 15.47 -10.59 1.67
C ASP A 129 14.93 -9.17 1.46
N ALA A 130 13.64 -8.91 1.75
CA ALA A 130 13.01 -7.61 1.52
C ALA A 130 13.57 -6.48 2.39
N SER A 131 14.26 -6.80 3.48
CA SER A 131 14.86 -5.82 4.38
C SER A 131 16.31 -5.43 4.04
N HIS A 132 16.88 -5.95 2.94
CA HIS A 132 18.28 -5.75 2.58
C HIS A 132 18.44 -5.22 1.16
N GLY A 133 19.38 -4.28 0.99
CA GLY A 133 19.68 -3.65 -0.30
C GLY A 133 18.54 -2.77 -0.81
N SER A 134 18.54 -2.50 -2.10
CA SER A 134 17.49 -1.74 -2.77
C SER A 134 16.35 -2.65 -3.21
N VAL A 135 15.14 -2.39 -2.71
CA VAL A 135 13.95 -3.22 -2.96
C VAL A 135 12.84 -2.36 -3.58
N ILE A 136 12.26 -2.84 -4.67
CA ILE A 136 11.12 -2.18 -5.32
C ILE A 136 9.90 -3.09 -5.21
N MET A 137 8.88 -2.62 -4.52
CA MET A 137 7.56 -3.23 -4.56
C MET A 137 6.72 -2.59 -5.65
N LEU A 138 6.02 -3.42 -6.42
CA LEU A 138 5.07 -2.99 -7.45
C LEU A 138 3.71 -3.63 -7.19
N THR A 139 2.67 -2.82 -7.04
CA THR A 139 1.30 -3.30 -6.88
C THR A 139 0.56 -3.24 -8.20
N PHE A 140 0.24 -4.40 -8.79
CA PHE A 140 -0.47 -4.50 -10.06
C PHE A 140 -1.99 -4.56 -9.84
N GLY A 141 -2.67 -3.47 -10.18
CA GLY A 141 -4.12 -3.28 -10.04
C GLY A 141 -4.72 -2.59 -11.27
N THR A 142 -5.62 -1.62 -11.05
CA THR A 142 -6.11 -0.70 -12.09
C THR A 142 -4.95 0.07 -12.73
N GLY A 143 -4.03 0.55 -11.88
CA GLY A 143 -2.73 1.10 -12.27
C GLY A 143 -1.59 0.23 -11.74
N ILE A 144 -0.41 0.84 -11.57
CA ILE A 144 0.76 0.24 -10.92
C ILE A 144 1.25 1.21 -9.85
N GLY A 145 0.96 0.89 -8.58
CA GLY A 145 1.58 1.57 -7.44
C GLY A 145 3.00 1.05 -7.18
N SER A 146 3.83 1.84 -6.54
CA SER A 146 5.19 1.47 -6.21
C SER A 146 5.62 1.94 -4.83
N ALA A 147 6.47 1.18 -4.18
CA ALA A 147 7.21 1.59 -2.98
C ALA A 147 8.68 1.19 -3.13
N PHE A 148 9.58 2.07 -2.74
CA PHE A 148 11.01 1.86 -2.84
C PHE A 148 11.66 1.84 -1.45
N PHE A 149 12.56 0.90 -1.23
CA PHE A 149 13.26 0.73 0.04
C PHE A 149 14.76 0.62 -0.18
N GLN A 150 15.53 1.20 0.74
CA GLN A 150 16.95 0.97 0.86
C GLN A 150 17.24 0.44 2.26
N ASP A 151 17.73 -0.80 2.35
CA ASP A 151 18.01 -1.49 3.62
C ASP A 151 16.85 -1.41 4.62
N GLY A 152 15.64 -1.69 4.13
CA GLY A 152 14.39 -1.65 4.91
C GLY A 152 13.83 -0.26 5.19
N VAL A 153 14.51 0.81 4.78
CA VAL A 153 14.05 2.19 4.95
C VAL A 153 13.27 2.66 3.73
N LEU A 154 12.05 3.11 3.95
CA LEU A 154 11.17 3.61 2.89
C LEU A 154 11.70 4.91 2.27
N PHE A 155 11.78 4.96 0.94
CA PHE A 155 11.84 6.19 0.16
C PHE A 155 10.41 6.50 -0.32
N PRO A 156 9.70 7.44 0.34
CA PRO A 156 8.25 7.56 0.20
C PRO A 156 7.82 8.17 -1.14
N ASN A 157 6.55 7.90 -1.48
CA ASN A 157 5.85 8.53 -2.60
C ASN A 157 6.52 8.31 -3.96
N THR A 158 7.02 7.11 -4.22
CA THR A 158 7.50 6.77 -5.56
C THR A 158 6.31 6.46 -6.47
N GLU A 159 6.25 7.09 -7.62
CA GLU A 159 5.20 6.93 -8.62
C GLU A 159 5.74 6.28 -9.90
N LEU A 160 6.43 5.14 -9.75
CA LEU A 160 7.08 4.46 -10.88
C LEU A 160 6.08 3.94 -11.93
N GLY A 161 4.81 3.78 -11.56
CA GLY A 161 3.73 3.49 -12.50
C GLY A 161 3.54 4.58 -13.55
N HIS A 162 3.81 5.83 -13.20
CA HIS A 162 3.72 6.99 -14.10
C HIS A 162 5.02 7.28 -14.86
N LEU A 163 6.09 6.50 -14.65
CA LEU A 163 7.30 6.66 -15.43
C LEU A 163 6.98 6.56 -16.93
N ALA A 164 7.49 7.52 -17.71
CA ALA A 164 7.35 7.50 -19.16
C ALA A 164 7.98 6.22 -19.74
N PHE A 165 7.19 5.43 -20.42
CA PHE A 165 7.62 4.15 -20.98
C PHE A 165 7.07 3.98 -22.39
N LYS A 166 7.96 3.86 -23.37
CA LYS A 166 7.63 3.88 -24.79
C LYS A 166 6.87 5.19 -25.13
N ASN A 167 5.67 5.12 -25.67
CA ASN A 167 4.85 6.28 -26.03
C ASN A 167 3.75 6.55 -24.99
N SER A 168 3.89 6.05 -23.76
CA SER A 168 2.89 6.14 -22.69
C SER A 168 3.56 6.09 -21.30
N GLU A 169 2.92 5.45 -20.36
CA GLU A 169 3.37 5.21 -18.98
C GLU A 169 3.46 3.73 -18.69
N VAL A 170 4.26 3.36 -17.68
CA VAL A 170 4.45 1.98 -17.22
C VAL A 170 3.10 1.31 -16.91
N GLU A 171 2.21 1.97 -16.18
CA GLU A 171 0.93 1.39 -15.79
C GLU A 171 -0.02 1.17 -16.97
N LYS A 172 -0.02 2.07 -17.96
CA LYS A 172 -0.79 1.94 -19.20
C LYS A 172 -0.25 0.86 -20.13
N TYR A 173 0.94 0.34 -19.84
CA TYR A 173 1.55 -0.73 -20.59
C TYR A 173 1.43 -2.10 -19.91
N ALA A 174 1.49 -2.17 -18.58
CA ALA A 174 1.68 -3.43 -17.87
C ALA A 174 0.81 -3.61 -16.60
N SER A 175 -0.18 -2.75 -16.31
CA SER A 175 -1.09 -2.98 -15.17
C SER A 175 -1.92 -4.27 -15.36
N SER A 176 -2.51 -4.80 -14.28
CA SER A 176 -3.39 -5.97 -14.40
C SER A 176 -4.68 -5.61 -15.15
N ALA A 177 -5.15 -4.36 -15.05
CA ALA A 177 -6.28 -3.87 -15.85
C ALA A 177 -5.98 -3.93 -17.36
N VAL A 178 -4.79 -3.58 -17.78
CA VAL A 178 -4.37 -3.71 -19.20
C VAL A 178 -4.39 -5.17 -19.64
N LYS A 179 -3.91 -6.09 -18.79
CA LYS A 179 -3.99 -7.53 -19.07
C LYS A 179 -5.43 -7.96 -19.34
N ASP A 180 -6.36 -7.54 -18.50
CA ASP A 180 -7.76 -7.96 -18.58
C ASP A 180 -8.49 -7.27 -19.75
N ASN A 181 -8.28 -5.97 -19.94
CA ASN A 181 -8.91 -5.19 -21.03
C ASN A 181 -8.44 -5.61 -22.42
N GLU A 182 -7.18 -6.02 -22.57
CA GLU A 182 -6.63 -6.50 -23.85
C GLU A 182 -6.66 -8.03 -23.95
N GLU A 183 -7.32 -8.72 -23.02
CA GLU A 183 -7.48 -10.19 -22.96
C GLU A 183 -6.14 -10.95 -23.07
N LEU A 184 -5.06 -10.38 -22.51
CA LEU A 184 -3.74 -10.97 -22.59
C LEU A 184 -3.65 -12.25 -21.74
N SER A 185 -3.07 -13.29 -22.32
CA SER A 185 -2.64 -14.45 -21.54
C SER A 185 -1.57 -14.05 -20.53
N TYR A 186 -1.39 -14.83 -19.44
CA TYR A 186 -0.33 -14.59 -18.48
C TYR A 186 1.07 -14.57 -19.11
N THR A 187 1.29 -15.38 -20.15
CA THR A 187 2.57 -15.37 -20.88
C THR A 187 2.80 -14.07 -21.66
N GLN A 188 1.77 -13.54 -22.32
CA GLN A 188 1.86 -12.27 -23.05
C GLN A 188 2.06 -11.11 -22.10
N TRP A 189 1.30 -11.10 -20.99
CA TRP A 189 1.41 -10.06 -19.98
C TRP A 189 2.76 -10.10 -19.24
N ALA A 190 3.26 -11.28 -18.87
CA ALA A 190 4.58 -11.43 -18.26
C ALA A 190 5.70 -10.87 -19.14
N LYS A 191 5.59 -10.97 -20.48
CA LYS A 191 6.53 -10.32 -21.40
C LYS A 191 6.50 -8.80 -21.30
N ARG A 192 5.33 -8.21 -21.04
CA ARG A 192 5.21 -6.76 -20.81
C ARG A 192 5.81 -6.36 -19.47
N VAL A 193 5.46 -7.07 -18.41
CA VAL A 193 6.04 -6.85 -17.08
C VAL A 193 7.56 -6.98 -17.13
N SER A 194 8.10 -8.01 -17.77
CA SER A 194 9.56 -8.18 -17.92
C SER A 194 10.25 -6.96 -18.53
N LYS A 195 9.64 -6.33 -19.54
CA LYS A 195 10.22 -5.11 -20.15
C LYS A 195 10.22 -3.92 -19.18
N VAL A 196 9.21 -3.81 -18.33
CA VAL A 196 9.15 -2.79 -17.29
C VAL A 196 10.21 -3.06 -16.22
N LEU A 197 10.34 -4.31 -15.76
CA LEU A 197 11.35 -4.68 -14.78
C LEU A 197 12.77 -4.43 -15.31
N THR A 198 13.04 -4.76 -16.59
CA THR A 198 14.34 -4.47 -17.23
C THR A 198 14.65 -2.96 -17.22
N GLU A 199 13.65 -2.10 -17.42
CA GLU A 199 13.87 -0.65 -17.32
C GLU A 199 14.19 -0.23 -15.88
N PHE A 200 13.50 -0.78 -14.90
CA PHE A 200 13.80 -0.51 -13.49
C PHE A 200 15.15 -1.07 -13.06
N GLU A 201 15.55 -2.25 -13.56
CA GLU A 201 16.89 -2.80 -13.37
C GLU A 201 17.96 -1.83 -13.90
N ARG A 202 17.74 -1.30 -15.10
CA ARG A 202 18.69 -0.36 -15.73
C ARG A 202 18.82 0.97 -14.95
N LEU A 203 17.74 1.42 -14.29
CA LEU A 203 17.69 2.71 -13.59
C LEU A 203 18.13 2.60 -12.12
N PHE A 204 17.73 1.54 -11.41
CA PHE A 204 17.81 1.46 -9.96
C PHE A 204 18.70 0.34 -9.42
N TRP A 205 19.04 -0.66 -10.23
CA TRP A 205 19.81 -1.82 -9.81
C TRP A 205 19.28 -2.49 -8.53
N PRO A 206 17.98 -2.84 -8.47
CA PRO A 206 17.41 -3.38 -7.26
C PRO A 206 17.92 -4.78 -6.95
N SER A 207 17.98 -5.12 -5.66
CA SER A 207 18.31 -6.45 -5.18
C SER A 207 17.12 -7.41 -5.26
N LEU A 208 15.89 -6.85 -5.18
CA LEU A 208 14.66 -7.62 -5.15
C LEU A 208 13.48 -6.80 -5.72
N PHE A 209 12.61 -7.47 -6.46
CA PHE A 209 11.27 -6.98 -6.76
C PHE A 209 10.22 -7.74 -5.94
N ILE A 210 9.26 -7.03 -5.35
CA ILE A 210 8.09 -7.61 -4.70
C ILE A 210 6.87 -7.32 -5.58
N ALA A 211 6.18 -8.36 -6.02
CA ALA A 211 5.02 -8.26 -6.88
C ALA A 211 3.72 -8.38 -6.07
N GLY A 212 3.07 -7.25 -5.83
CA GLY A 212 1.83 -7.10 -5.08
C GLY A 212 0.59 -6.85 -5.95
N GLY A 213 -0.49 -6.41 -5.28
CA GLY A 213 -1.79 -6.19 -5.91
C GLY A 213 -2.63 -7.46 -6.06
N GLY A 214 -3.85 -7.31 -6.58
CA GLY A 214 -4.82 -8.42 -6.65
C GLY A 214 -4.34 -9.62 -7.46
N ILE A 215 -3.52 -9.39 -8.50
CA ILE A 215 -3.00 -10.43 -9.39
C ILE A 215 -1.88 -11.27 -8.75
N SER A 216 -1.28 -10.83 -7.64
CA SER A 216 -0.27 -11.60 -6.92
C SER A 216 -0.81 -12.94 -6.40
N ARG A 217 -2.13 -13.05 -6.19
CA ARG A 217 -2.81 -14.33 -5.84
C ARG A 217 -2.67 -15.41 -6.90
N LYS A 218 -2.26 -15.06 -8.11
CA LYS A 218 -2.04 -15.96 -9.25
C LYS A 218 -0.58 -15.88 -9.71
N SER A 219 0.34 -15.54 -8.81
CA SER A 219 1.77 -15.35 -9.06
C SER A 219 2.39 -16.56 -9.76
N GLU A 220 1.97 -17.75 -9.41
CA GLU A 220 2.42 -19.03 -10.01
C GLU A 220 2.16 -19.12 -11.53
N LYS A 221 1.22 -18.31 -12.06
CA LYS A 221 0.89 -18.31 -13.49
C LYS A 221 1.77 -17.41 -14.33
N TRP A 222 2.44 -16.42 -13.72
CA TRP A 222 3.15 -15.39 -14.44
C TRP A 222 4.55 -15.05 -13.94
N ILE A 223 4.84 -15.08 -12.61
CA ILE A 223 6.21 -14.81 -12.09
C ILE A 223 7.25 -15.76 -12.72
N PRO A 224 7.01 -17.09 -12.82
CA PRO A 224 7.97 -17.98 -13.46
C PRO A 224 8.21 -17.74 -14.97
N LYS A 225 7.43 -16.86 -15.60
CA LYS A 225 7.55 -16.48 -17.02
C LYS A 225 8.25 -15.15 -17.22
N LEU A 226 8.65 -14.49 -16.14
CA LEU A 226 9.42 -13.25 -16.19
C LEU A 226 10.86 -13.54 -16.62
N THR A 227 11.45 -12.56 -17.30
CA THR A 227 12.85 -12.62 -17.76
C THR A 227 13.73 -11.59 -17.05
N SER A 228 13.30 -11.14 -15.85
CA SER A 228 14.08 -10.26 -14.98
C SER A 228 15.38 -10.96 -14.54
N THR A 229 16.49 -10.21 -14.43
CA THR A 229 17.75 -10.67 -13.83
C THR A 229 17.70 -10.54 -12.31
N THR A 230 16.98 -9.54 -11.81
CA THR A 230 16.69 -9.37 -10.38
C THR A 230 15.61 -10.37 -9.94
N PRO A 231 15.76 -11.03 -8.80
CA PRO A 231 14.72 -11.88 -8.25
C PRO A 231 13.38 -11.16 -8.11
N VAL A 232 12.29 -11.87 -8.43
CA VAL A 232 10.91 -11.37 -8.26
C VAL A 232 10.15 -12.33 -7.36
N VAL A 233 9.64 -11.83 -6.23
CA VAL A 233 8.84 -12.60 -5.28
C VAL A 233 7.40 -12.07 -5.24
N ALA A 234 6.46 -12.94 -4.89
CA ALA A 234 5.08 -12.49 -4.66
C ALA A 234 4.94 -11.86 -3.28
N ALA A 235 4.14 -10.81 -3.16
CA ALA A 235 3.73 -10.23 -1.88
C ALA A 235 2.98 -11.29 -1.04
N GLU A 236 3.35 -11.41 0.25
CA GLU A 236 2.85 -12.46 1.15
C GLU A 236 1.63 -12.00 1.94
N LEU A 237 1.58 -10.75 2.38
CA LEU A 237 0.49 -10.21 3.21
C LEU A 237 -0.79 -9.94 2.41
N ARG A 238 -0.71 -9.85 1.10
CA ARG A 238 -1.87 -9.69 0.20
C ARG A 238 -2.75 -8.48 0.61
N ASN A 239 -4.06 -8.74 0.87
CA ASN A 239 -5.04 -7.71 1.24
C ASN A 239 -4.87 -7.15 2.66
N ARG A 240 -3.92 -7.65 3.45
CA ARG A 240 -3.61 -7.14 4.79
C ARG A 240 -2.55 -6.04 4.74
N ALA A 241 -1.70 -6.07 3.73
CA ALA A 241 -0.48 -5.26 3.67
C ALA A 241 -0.73 -3.76 3.93
N GLY A 242 -1.71 -3.13 3.25
CA GLY A 242 -2.03 -1.73 3.45
C GLY A 242 -2.44 -1.39 4.90
N ILE A 243 -3.33 -2.22 5.48
CA ILE A 243 -3.79 -2.03 6.87
C ILE A 243 -2.63 -2.22 7.86
N VAL A 244 -1.83 -3.27 7.68
CA VAL A 244 -0.68 -3.57 8.54
C VAL A 244 0.35 -2.46 8.47
N GLY A 245 0.72 -2.02 7.26
CA GLY A 245 1.68 -0.94 7.07
C GLY A 245 1.20 0.40 7.61
N ALA A 246 -0.09 0.71 7.47
CA ALA A 246 -0.68 1.91 8.06
C ALA A 246 -0.58 1.90 9.60
N ALA A 247 -0.93 0.78 10.24
CA ALA A 247 -0.79 0.63 11.70
C ALA A 247 0.67 0.78 12.14
N MET A 248 1.61 0.19 11.40
CA MET A 248 3.06 0.35 11.66
C MET A 248 3.49 1.81 11.54
N ALA A 249 3.08 2.50 10.49
CA ALA A 249 3.51 3.87 10.21
C ALA A 249 3.16 4.85 11.34
N VAL A 250 1.93 4.81 11.88
CA VAL A 250 1.53 5.67 12.98
C VAL A 250 2.28 5.35 14.27
N GLU A 251 2.56 4.08 14.52
CA GLU A 251 3.30 3.67 15.71
C GLU A 251 4.79 4.01 15.65
N GLN A 252 5.38 3.98 14.48
CA GLN A 252 6.77 4.39 14.23
C GLN A 252 6.93 5.91 14.11
N GLY A 253 5.85 6.68 14.10
CA GLY A 253 5.90 8.13 13.91
C GLY A 253 6.30 8.54 12.48
N LEU A 254 6.07 7.66 11.48
CA LEU A 254 6.41 7.92 10.09
C LEU A 254 5.47 8.99 9.51
N LEU A 255 6.04 10.07 9.01
CA LEU A 255 5.35 11.19 8.35
C LEU A 255 6.02 11.42 7.00
N PRO A 256 5.52 10.81 5.92
CA PRO A 256 6.08 10.97 4.57
C PRO A 256 5.95 12.38 4.05
#